data_693dfc53fcae98c25eed903ac6d2e3e5
#
_entry.id   693dfc53fcae98c25eed903ac6d2e3e5
#
_cell.length_a   1.000
_cell.length_b   1.000
_cell.length_c   1.000
_cell.angle_alpha   90.00
_cell.angle_beta   90.00
_cell.angle_gamma   90.00
#
_symmetry.space_group_name_H-M   'P 1'
#
loop_
_entity.id
_entity.type
_entity.pdbx_description
1 polymer ?
#
loop_
_entity_poly.entity_id
_entity_poly.type
_entity_poly.pdbx_seq_one_letter_code
_entity_poly.pdbx_strand_id
1 'polypeptide(L)'
;MGREIKIFDVLFSCPSDVYRECFTVVNRAVEIFNREAVDLYSIAILLRHWSTDSYPQSGGSAQDLLDVQIVNNSDLAIAIFWTRFGTPTEKYGSGTEEEIRLLMESGKQVFLYFFDKPIPPSMTDSSDYHENRKKILEFQKQYDGLYWVIHNEKELEKKIIDHLKQYFNNNRVSVFPALEKKHRWFRGDTGEEALPHKLIKFKESLI
;
A
#
# COMPACT_ATOMS: atom_id res chain seq x y z
N MET A 1 28.25 -2.23 16.72
CA MET A 1 27.27 -1.28 17.25
C MET A 1 25.96 -1.51 16.48
N GLY A 2 24.85 -1.86 17.16
CA GLY A 2 23.55 -2.08 16.51
C GLY A 2 23.01 -0.76 15.92
N ARG A 3 22.23 -0.86 14.82
CA ARG A 3 21.48 0.28 14.25
C ARG A 3 20.03 0.18 14.73
N GLU A 4 19.41 1.29 15.03
CA GLU A 4 17.96 1.38 15.21
C GLU A 4 17.30 1.48 13.83
N ILE A 5 16.36 0.60 13.58
CA ILE A 5 15.62 0.53 12.32
C ILE A 5 14.13 0.59 12.65
N LYS A 6 13.38 1.49 12.00
CA LYS A 6 11.92 1.52 12.09
C LYS A 6 11.33 0.53 11.09
N ILE A 7 10.47 -0.34 11.57
CA ILE A 7 9.78 -1.34 10.75
C ILE A 7 8.38 -0.81 10.42
N PHE A 8 7.99 -0.97 9.15
CA PHE A 8 6.64 -0.66 8.65
C PHE A 8 5.95 -1.94 8.22
N ASP A 9 4.78 -2.19 8.78
CA ASP A 9 3.90 -3.27 8.33
C ASP A 9 3.11 -2.80 7.11
N VAL A 10 3.32 -3.47 5.97
CA VAL A 10 2.72 -3.13 4.67
C VAL A 10 1.77 -4.23 4.24
N LEU A 11 0.48 -3.93 4.20
CA LEU A 11 -0.52 -4.86 3.71
C LEU A 11 -0.39 -5.07 2.20
N PHE A 12 -0.26 -6.31 1.75
CA PHE A 12 -0.50 -6.69 0.37
C PHE A 12 -1.98 -7.08 0.21
N SER A 13 -2.78 -6.12 -0.21
CA SER A 13 -4.24 -6.25 -0.38
C SER A 13 -4.55 -6.63 -1.82
N CYS A 14 -5.08 -7.83 -2.03
CA CYS A 14 -5.39 -8.29 -3.38
C CYS A 14 -6.32 -9.50 -3.41
N PRO A 15 -7.10 -9.69 -4.51
CA PRO A 15 -7.81 -10.92 -4.77
C PRO A 15 -6.87 -12.09 -5.07
N SER A 16 -7.39 -13.32 -4.97
CA SER A 16 -6.61 -14.56 -5.04
C SER A 16 -5.90 -14.81 -6.38
N ASP A 17 -6.39 -14.26 -7.50
CA ASP A 17 -5.73 -14.31 -8.81
C ASP A 17 -4.45 -13.49 -8.82
N VAL A 18 -4.49 -12.29 -8.26
CA VAL A 18 -3.33 -11.41 -8.11
C VAL A 18 -2.32 -12.01 -7.14
N TYR A 19 -2.77 -12.57 -6.02
CA TYR A 19 -1.85 -13.19 -5.07
C TYR A 19 -0.99 -14.27 -5.74
N ARG A 20 -1.62 -15.18 -6.48
CA ARG A 20 -0.91 -16.26 -7.19
C ARG A 20 0.05 -15.74 -8.26
N GLU A 21 -0.31 -14.67 -8.95
CA GLU A 21 0.47 -14.13 -10.07
C GLU A 21 1.57 -13.16 -9.59
N CYS A 22 1.27 -12.32 -8.61
CA CYS A 22 2.10 -11.15 -8.29
C CYS A 22 2.84 -11.23 -6.95
N PHE A 23 2.49 -12.16 -6.04
CA PHE A 23 3.10 -12.19 -4.70
C PHE A 23 4.63 -12.23 -4.74
N THR A 24 5.20 -13.11 -5.57
CA THR A 24 6.66 -13.23 -5.69
C THR A 24 7.30 -11.93 -6.18
N VAL A 25 6.64 -11.23 -7.11
CA VAL A 25 7.12 -9.96 -7.67
C VAL A 25 7.07 -8.85 -6.63
N VAL A 26 5.94 -8.74 -5.91
CA VAL A 26 5.75 -7.75 -4.84
C VAL A 26 6.75 -7.97 -3.70
N ASN A 27 6.90 -9.22 -3.25
CA ASN A 27 7.87 -9.57 -2.21
C ASN A 27 9.29 -9.22 -2.62
N ARG A 28 9.68 -9.56 -3.85
CA ARG A 28 11.00 -9.21 -4.39
C ARG A 28 11.22 -7.69 -4.47
N ALA A 29 10.20 -6.93 -4.89
CA ALA A 29 10.29 -5.47 -4.92
C ALA A 29 10.53 -4.89 -3.52
N VAL A 30 9.84 -5.41 -2.50
CA VAL A 30 10.04 -5.04 -1.10
C VAL A 30 11.43 -5.42 -0.60
N GLU A 31 11.93 -6.61 -0.93
CA GLU A 31 13.29 -7.03 -0.57
C GLU A 31 14.36 -6.12 -1.19
N ILE A 32 14.20 -5.76 -2.48
CA ILE A 32 15.13 -4.84 -3.15
C ILE A 32 15.07 -3.46 -2.49
N PHE A 33 13.86 -2.95 -2.22
CA PHE A 33 13.68 -1.70 -1.51
C PHE A 33 14.35 -1.72 -0.13
N ASN A 34 14.14 -2.76 0.68
CA ASN A 34 14.68 -2.89 2.02
C ASN A 34 16.22 -2.84 2.06
N ARG A 35 16.91 -3.45 1.08
CA ARG A 35 18.38 -3.43 1.01
C ARG A 35 18.95 -2.01 0.97
N GLU A 36 18.28 -1.12 0.25
CA GLU A 36 18.68 0.29 0.18
C GLU A 36 18.09 1.12 1.33
N ALA A 37 16.84 0.84 1.72
CA ALA A 37 16.12 1.63 2.70
C ALA A 37 16.70 1.55 4.11
N VAL A 38 17.27 0.42 4.49
CA VAL A 38 17.98 0.24 5.76
C VAL A 38 19.17 1.21 5.87
N ASP A 39 19.90 1.39 4.80
CA ASP A 39 21.07 2.27 4.80
C ASP A 39 20.71 3.76 4.60
N LEU A 40 19.75 4.04 3.72
CA LEU A 40 19.41 5.42 3.36
C LEU A 40 18.42 6.07 4.33
N TYR A 41 17.46 5.27 4.86
CA TYR A 41 16.33 5.77 5.63
C TYR A 41 16.26 5.20 7.05
N SER A 42 17.07 4.19 7.40
CA SER A 42 16.96 3.41 8.64
C SER A 42 15.57 2.82 8.84
N ILE A 43 14.97 2.31 7.76
CA ILE A 43 13.66 1.64 7.76
C ILE A 43 13.74 0.28 7.09
N ALA A 44 12.78 -0.58 7.43
CA ALA A 44 12.48 -1.82 6.71
C ALA A 44 10.96 -2.01 6.61
N ILE A 45 10.53 -2.68 5.56
CA ILE A 45 9.14 -3.07 5.32
C ILE A 45 8.99 -4.56 5.62
N LEU A 46 7.97 -4.92 6.39
CA LEU A 46 7.44 -6.27 6.48
C LEU A 46 6.14 -6.36 5.67
N LEU A 47 6.17 -7.18 4.62
CA LEU A 47 4.98 -7.42 3.81
C LEU A 47 4.03 -8.35 4.56
N ARG A 48 2.77 -7.95 4.73
CA ARG A 48 1.72 -8.71 5.40
C ARG A 48 0.65 -9.12 4.40
N HIS A 49 0.16 -10.35 4.53
CA HIS A 49 -0.96 -10.84 3.75
C HIS A 49 -1.80 -11.79 4.62
N TRP A 50 -3.12 -11.75 4.44
CA TRP A 50 -4.04 -12.53 5.27
C TRP A 50 -3.73 -14.04 5.28
N SER A 51 -3.25 -14.61 4.17
CA SER A 51 -2.97 -16.05 4.08
C SER A 51 -1.75 -16.51 4.89
N THR A 52 -0.85 -15.61 5.25
CA THR A 52 0.39 -15.91 5.98
C THR A 52 0.43 -15.30 7.38
N ASP A 53 -0.29 -14.20 7.60
CA ASP A 53 -0.19 -13.38 8.81
C ASP A 53 -1.45 -13.42 9.68
N SER A 54 -2.52 -14.13 9.26
CA SER A 54 -3.71 -14.34 10.07
C SER A 54 -3.69 -15.68 10.79
N TYR A 55 -4.46 -15.76 11.87
CA TYR A 55 -4.64 -16.98 12.65
C TYR A 55 -6.13 -17.28 12.87
N PRO A 56 -6.52 -18.55 13.06
CA PRO A 56 -7.91 -18.91 13.34
C PRO A 56 -8.43 -18.22 14.59
N GLN A 57 -9.55 -17.50 14.45
CA GLN A 57 -10.22 -16.80 15.55
C GLN A 57 -11.74 -16.96 15.42
N SER A 58 -12.45 -16.99 16.54
CA SER A 58 -13.91 -17.04 16.62
C SER A 58 -14.46 -15.70 17.11
N GLY A 59 -15.74 -15.44 16.84
CA GLY A 59 -16.45 -14.30 17.45
C GLY A 59 -16.69 -13.12 16.52
N GLY A 60 -16.58 -13.31 15.19
CA GLY A 60 -16.91 -12.29 14.19
C GLY A 60 -16.99 -12.85 12.79
N SER A 61 -17.34 -12.01 11.81
CA SER A 61 -17.21 -12.38 10.39
C SER A 61 -15.73 -12.55 10.03
N ALA A 62 -15.44 -13.33 8.99
CA ALA A 62 -14.07 -13.54 8.55
C ALA A 62 -13.35 -12.21 8.23
N GLN A 63 -14.05 -11.28 7.57
CA GLN A 63 -13.50 -9.98 7.21
C GLN A 63 -13.24 -9.12 8.45
N ASP A 64 -14.19 -8.97 9.37
CA ASP A 64 -14.00 -8.17 10.59
C ASP A 64 -12.79 -8.67 11.43
N LEU A 65 -12.58 -9.99 11.47
CA LEU A 65 -11.44 -10.59 12.17
C LEU A 65 -10.11 -10.28 11.46
N LEU A 66 -10.09 -10.34 10.11
CA LEU A 66 -8.91 -9.97 9.32
C LEU A 66 -8.59 -8.48 9.44
N ASP A 67 -9.61 -7.62 9.45
CA ASP A 67 -9.44 -6.17 9.62
C ASP A 67 -8.77 -5.86 10.97
N VAL A 68 -9.18 -6.53 12.04
CA VAL A 68 -8.57 -6.36 13.37
C VAL A 68 -7.15 -6.93 13.43
N GLN A 69 -6.92 -8.10 12.84
CA GLN A 69 -5.62 -8.78 12.92
C GLN A 69 -4.56 -8.11 12.05
N ILE A 70 -4.92 -7.63 10.87
CA ILE A 70 -3.96 -7.20 9.85
C ILE A 70 -4.17 -5.75 9.42
N VAL A 71 -5.37 -5.38 8.93
CA VAL A 71 -5.61 -4.07 8.29
C VAL A 71 -5.35 -2.93 9.26
N ASN A 72 -5.90 -3.01 10.47
CA ASN A 72 -5.74 -1.98 11.49
C ASN A 72 -4.29 -1.83 11.97
N ASN A 73 -3.51 -2.91 11.91
CA ASN A 73 -2.11 -2.94 12.32
C ASN A 73 -1.13 -2.56 11.20
N SER A 74 -1.59 -2.45 9.96
CA SER A 74 -0.74 -2.06 8.84
C SER A 74 -0.54 -0.55 8.80
N ASP A 75 0.68 -0.11 8.47
CA ASP A 75 1.04 1.31 8.33
C ASP A 75 0.64 1.88 6.97
N LEU A 76 0.70 1.06 5.93
CA LEU A 76 0.33 1.39 4.56
C LEU A 76 -0.02 0.11 3.78
N ALA A 77 -0.52 0.25 2.55
CA ALA A 77 -0.81 -0.90 1.70
C ALA A 77 -0.28 -0.77 0.28
N ILE A 78 -0.01 -1.94 -0.32
CA ILE A 78 0.12 -2.17 -1.75
C ILE A 78 -1.12 -2.95 -2.17
N ALA A 79 -2.01 -2.32 -2.94
CA ALA A 79 -3.26 -2.91 -3.39
C ALA A 79 -3.22 -3.13 -4.90
N ILE A 80 -3.63 -4.32 -5.36
CA ILE A 80 -3.59 -4.67 -6.79
C ILE A 80 -4.89 -5.38 -7.19
N PHE A 81 -5.50 -4.92 -8.30
CA PHE A 81 -6.59 -5.63 -8.98
C PHE A 81 -6.14 -6.09 -10.38
N TRP A 82 -6.65 -7.25 -10.81
CA TRP A 82 -6.43 -7.77 -12.16
C TRP A 82 -7.74 -8.26 -12.78
N THR A 83 -8.04 -9.57 -12.69
CA THR A 83 -9.22 -10.17 -13.32
C THR A 83 -10.39 -10.32 -12.36
N ARG A 84 -10.13 -10.37 -11.06
CA ARG A 84 -11.14 -10.53 -10.01
C ARG A 84 -11.22 -9.27 -9.14
N PHE A 85 -12.45 -8.95 -8.72
CA PHE A 85 -12.68 -7.89 -7.72
C PHE A 85 -12.55 -8.42 -6.30
N GLY A 86 -12.81 -9.70 -6.12
CA GLY A 86 -12.79 -10.40 -4.84
C GLY A 86 -14.19 -10.82 -4.37
N THR A 87 -14.22 -11.44 -3.20
CA THR A 87 -15.46 -11.91 -2.58
C THR A 87 -16.14 -10.75 -1.85
N PRO A 88 -17.46 -10.53 -2.06
CA PRO A 88 -18.22 -9.51 -1.33
C PRO A 88 -18.16 -9.73 0.17
N THR A 89 -18.12 -8.63 0.92
CA THR A 89 -18.30 -8.58 2.37
C THR A 89 -19.71 -8.08 2.72
N GLU A 90 -20.01 -7.94 3.99
CA GLU A 90 -21.30 -7.38 4.43
C GLU A 90 -21.43 -5.88 4.07
N LYS A 91 -20.30 -5.16 3.95
CA LYS A 91 -20.27 -3.70 3.80
C LYS A 91 -19.85 -3.25 2.40
N TYR A 92 -19.03 -4.04 1.70
CA TYR A 92 -18.39 -3.64 0.45
C TYR A 92 -18.48 -4.73 -0.63
N GLY A 93 -18.18 -4.35 -1.85
CA GLY A 93 -18.19 -5.26 -3.00
C GLY A 93 -17.10 -6.33 -2.97
N SER A 94 -16.05 -6.13 -2.16
CA SER A 94 -15.03 -7.14 -1.88
C SER A 94 -14.21 -6.81 -0.62
N GLY A 95 -13.55 -7.83 -0.05
CA GLY A 95 -12.61 -7.65 1.05
C GLY A 95 -11.46 -6.70 0.68
N THR A 96 -10.90 -6.82 -0.53
CA THR A 96 -9.86 -5.90 -1.01
C THR A 96 -10.34 -4.44 -1.08
N GLU A 97 -11.58 -4.20 -1.51
CA GLU A 97 -12.17 -2.86 -1.47
C GLU A 97 -12.30 -2.36 -0.03
N GLU A 98 -12.80 -3.21 0.89
CA GLU A 98 -12.96 -2.86 2.30
C GLU A 98 -11.62 -2.48 2.93
N GLU A 99 -10.59 -3.29 2.74
CA GLU A 99 -9.23 -3.03 3.23
C GLU A 99 -8.68 -1.68 2.73
N ILE A 100 -8.83 -1.38 1.43
CA ILE A 100 -8.42 -0.11 0.84
C ILE A 100 -9.14 1.07 1.51
N ARG A 101 -10.47 0.98 1.66
CA ARG A 101 -11.27 2.07 2.24
C ARG A 101 -10.94 2.30 3.71
N LEU A 102 -10.82 1.24 4.51
CA LEU A 102 -10.45 1.34 5.92
C LEU A 102 -9.09 2.02 6.12
N LEU A 103 -8.11 1.67 5.29
CA LEU A 103 -6.79 2.32 5.36
C LEU A 103 -6.88 3.80 4.96
N MET A 104 -7.59 4.13 3.87
CA MET A 104 -7.77 5.52 3.44
C MET A 104 -8.52 6.36 4.48
N GLU A 105 -9.59 5.84 5.07
CA GLU A 105 -10.37 6.49 6.14
C GLU A 105 -9.52 6.72 7.40
N SER A 106 -8.56 5.83 7.66
CA SER A 106 -7.58 5.98 8.74
C SER A 106 -6.42 6.93 8.39
N GLY A 107 -6.44 7.57 7.22
CA GLY A 107 -5.40 8.47 6.74
C GLY A 107 -4.10 7.78 6.36
N LYS A 108 -4.11 6.46 6.17
CA LYS A 108 -2.94 5.68 5.77
C LYS A 108 -2.77 5.67 4.25
N GLN A 109 -1.51 5.54 3.80
CA GLN A 109 -1.21 5.50 2.36
C GLN A 109 -1.58 4.15 1.75
N VAL A 110 -2.26 4.20 0.61
CA VAL A 110 -2.51 3.05 -0.26
C VAL A 110 -1.87 3.28 -1.61
N PHE A 111 -1.00 2.38 -2.04
CA PHE A 111 -0.47 2.32 -3.40
C PHE A 111 -1.37 1.40 -4.23
N LEU A 112 -2.27 1.98 -5.01
CA LEU A 112 -3.24 1.24 -5.81
C LEU A 112 -2.74 1.03 -7.22
N TYR A 113 -2.78 -0.24 -7.67
CA TYR A 113 -2.42 -0.65 -9.02
C TYR A 113 -3.55 -1.45 -9.66
N PHE A 114 -3.75 -1.23 -10.97
CA PHE A 114 -4.57 -2.07 -11.82
C PHE A 114 -3.67 -2.78 -12.81
N PHE A 115 -3.71 -4.12 -12.80
CA PHE A 115 -2.86 -4.93 -13.66
C PHE A 115 -3.58 -5.18 -14.99
N ASP A 116 -3.02 -4.66 -16.08
CA ASP A 116 -3.56 -4.76 -17.44
C ASP A 116 -2.69 -5.68 -18.29
N LYS A 117 -2.49 -6.90 -17.80
CA LYS A 117 -1.78 -7.98 -18.49
C LYS A 117 -2.74 -8.69 -19.44
N PRO A 118 -2.28 -9.15 -20.62
CA PRO A 118 -3.10 -9.98 -21.51
C PRO A 118 -3.70 -11.19 -20.79
N ILE A 119 -4.98 -11.41 -21.01
CA ILE A 119 -5.75 -12.48 -20.38
C ILE A 119 -5.99 -13.59 -21.39
N PRO A 120 -5.76 -14.86 -21.05
CA PRO A 120 -6.06 -15.98 -21.93
C PRO A 120 -7.54 -15.98 -22.35
N PRO A 121 -7.87 -16.29 -23.64
CA PRO A 121 -9.26 -16.33 -24.11
C PRO A 121 -10.17 -17.24 -23.27
N SER A 122 -9.63 -18.34 -22.76
CA SER A 122 -10.37 -19.28 -21.90
C SER A 122 -10.87 -18.66 -20.58
N MET A 123 -10.31 -17.54 -20.14
CA MET A 123 -10.75 -16.83 -18.96
C MET A 123 -11.77 -15.72 -19.30
N THR A 124 -11.69 -15.15 -20.51
CA THR A 124 -12.53 -14.03 -20.93
C THR A 124 -13.94 -14.44 -21.31
N ASP A 125 -14.17 -15.71 -21.63
CA ASP A 125 -15.49 -16.22 -22.07
C ASP A 125 -16.46 -16.51 -20.92
N SER A 126 -16.02 -16.34 -19.65
CA SER A 126 -16.86 -16.61 -18.50
C SER A 126 -17.69 -15.40 -18.07
N SER A 127 -18.93 -15.63 -17.66
CA SER A 127 -19.79 -14.57 -17.06
C SER A 127 -19.17 -13.98 -15.79
N ASP A 128 -18.46 -14.82 -15.00
CA ASP A 128 -17.75 -14.41 -13.79
C ASP A 128 -16.66 -13.36 -14.10
N TYR A 129 -15.89 -13.55 -15.20
CA TYR A 129 -14.91 -12.56 -15.63
C TYR A 129 -15.57 -11.21 -15.98
N HIS A 130 -16.67 -11.23 -16.75
CA HIS A 130 -17.34 -9.99 -17.15
C HIS A 130 -17.91 -9.22 -15.96
N GLU A 131 -18.48 -9.92 -14.98
CA GLU A 131 -19.00 -9.32 -13.76
C GLU A 131 -17.88 -8.70 -12.92
N ASN A 132 -16.80 -9.44 -12.69
CA ASN A 132 -15.65 -8.94 -11.97
C ASN A 132 -15.01 -7.73 -12.66
N ARG A 133 -14.85 -7.79 -13.99
CA ARG A 133 -14.32 -6.66 -14.79
C ARG A 133 -15.17 -5.40 -14.65
N LYS A 134 -16.49 -5.56 -14.67
CA LYS A 134 -17.41 -4.44 -14.46
C LYS A 134 -17.21 -3.81 -13.08
N LYS A 135 -17.14 -4.62 -12.02
CA LYS A 135 -16.91 -4.13 -10.65
C LYS A 135 -15.57 -3.40 -10.53
N ILE A 136 -14.48 -3.93 -11.12
CA ILE A 136 -13.17 -3.27 -11.14
C ILE A 136 -13.24 -1.91 -11.82
N LEU A 137 -13.90 -1.82 -12.99
CA LEU A 137 -14.03 -0.55 -13.71
C LEU A 137 -14.90 0.48 -12.97
N GLU A 138 -15.95 0.02 -12.27
CA GLU A 138 -16.78 0.87 -11.43
C GLU A 138 -15.98 1.40 -10.23
N PHE A 139 -15.25 0.53 -9.53
CA PHE A 139 -14.38 0.92 -8.44
C PHE A 139 -13.30 1.91 -8.91
N GLN A 140 -12.64 1.65 -10.05
CA GLN A 140 -11.63 2.53 -10.63
C GLN A 140 -12.17 3.94 -10.91
N LYS A 141 -13.41 4.06 -11.39
CA LYS A 141 -14.08 5.35 -11.62
C LYS A 141 -14.45 6.09 -10.34
N GLN A 142 -14.75 5.35 -9.27
CA GLN A 142 -15.18 5.91 -7.98
C GLN A 142 -14.00 6.18 -7.04
N TYR A 143 -12.81 5.71 -7.38
CA TYR A 143 -11.63 5.86 -6.52
C TYR A 143 -11.17 7.31 -6.50
N ASP A 144 -11.23 7.90 -5.30
CA ASP A 144 -10.78 9.28 -5.06
C ASP A 144 -9.29 9.28 -4.67
N GLY A 145 -8.44 9.10 -5.66
CA GLY A 145 -6.99 9.06 -5.46
C GLY A 145 -6.23 8.78 -6.76
N LEU A 146 -4.91 8.77 -6.65
CA LEU A 146 -4.04 8.38 -7.75
C LEU A 146 -3.82 6.86 -7.73
N TYR A 147 -3.97 6.23 -8.88
CA TYR A 147 -3.64 4.84 -9.10
C TYR A 147 -2.70 4.69 -10.30
N TRP A 148 -2.12 3.51 -10.48
CA TRP A 148 -1.26 3.20 -11.62
C TRP A 148 -1.76 1.99 -12.38
N VAL A 149 -1.71 2.03 -13.71
CA VAL A 149 -1.96 0.87 -14.58
C VAL A 149 -0.63 0.23 -14.92
N ILE A 150 -0.54 -1.08 -14.75
CA ILE A 150 0.67 -1.89 -14.93
C ILE A 150 0.42 -2.96 -15.97
N HIS A 151 1.34 -3.13 -16.91
CA HIS A 151 1.15 -4.04 -18.06
C HIS A 151 1.95 -5.35 -17.95
N ASN A 152 2.93 -5.42 -17.05
CA ASN A 152 3.73 -6.63 -16.82
C ASN A 152 4.44 -6.61 -15.45
N GLU A 153 4.97 -7.78 -15.07
CA GLU A 153 5.58 -8.00 -13.76
C GLU A 153 6.85 -7.15 -13.54
N LYS A 154 7.65 -6.92 -14.58
CA LYS A 154 8.86 -6.08 -14.48
C LYS A 154 8.51 -4.61 -14.22
N GLU A 155 7.46 -4.14 -14.86
CA GLU A 155 6.92 -2.80 -14.61
C GLU A 155 6.38 -2.69 -13.19
N LEU A 156 5.63 -3.70 -12.71
CA LEU A 156 5.11 -3.75 -11.35
C LEU A 156 6.25 -3.66 -10.33
N GLU A 157 7.27 -4.53 -10.45
CA GLU A 157 8.44 -4.54 -9.56
C GLU A 157 9.08 -3.15 -9.50
N LYS A 158 9.38 -2.58 -10.67
CA LYS A 158 10.02 -1.27 -10.76
C LYS A 158 9.17 -0.17 -10.13
N LYS A 159 7.86 -0.12 -10.44
CA LYS A 159 6.95 0.91 -9.94
C LYS A 159 6.76 0.85 -8.44
N ILE A 160 6.66 -0.35 -7.86
CA ILE A 160 6.60 -0.51 -6.40
C ILE A 160 7.86 0.08 -5.76
N ILE A 161 9.05 -0.28 -6.24
CA ILE A 161 10.31 0.23 -5.71
C ILE A 161 10.38 1.76 -5.83
N ASP A 162 10.06 2.31 -6.99
CA ASP A 162 10.11 3.74 -7.26
C ASP A 162 9.13 4.52 -6.37
N HIS A 163 7.89 4.03 -6.23
CA HIS A 163 6.86 4.70 -5.42
C HIS A 163 7.16 4.62 -3.92
N LEU A 164 7.67 3.50 -3.42
CA LEU A 164 8.14 3.39 -2.04
C LEU A 164 9.28 4.38 -1.77
N LYS A 165 10.28 4.46 -2.67
CA LYS A 165 11.37 5.43 -2.56
C LYS A 165 10.85 6.87 -2.55
N GLN A 166 9.93 7.23 -3.44
CA GLN A 166 9.34 8.56 -3.49
C GLN A 166 8.57 8.88 -2.22
N TYR A 167 7.75 7.94 -1.73
CA TYR A 167 6.97 8.13 -0.51
C TYR A 167 7.85 8.38 0.70
N PHE A 168 8.84 7.54 0.95
CA PHE A 168 9.71 7.68 2.10
C PHE A 168 10.68 8.86 1.99
N ASN A 169 11.08 9.26 0.79
CA ASN A 169 11.81 10.51 0.58
C ASN A 169 10.97 11.75 0.92
N ASN A 170 9.73 11.80 0.45
CA ASN A 170 8.85 12.95 0.65
C ASN A 170 8.34 13.07 2.08
N ASN A 171 8.22 11.94 2.80
CA ASN A 171 7.73 11.89 4.17
C ASN A 171 8.86 11.70 5.21
N ARG A 172 10.10 11.95 4.83
CA ARG A 172 11.29 11.71 5.66
C ARG A 172 11.23 12.38 7.02
N VAL A 173 10.71 13.60 7.08
CA VAL A 173 10.57 14.38 8.31
C VAL A 173 9.55 13.77 9.27
N SER A 174 8.39 13.35 8.74
CA SER A 174 7.33 12.73 9.56
C SER A 174 7.71 11.33 10.05
N VAL A 175 8.52 10.61 9.27
CA VAL A 175 8.98 9.26 9.63
C VAL A 175 10.14 9.29 10.64
N PHE A 176 10.98 10.34 10.60
CA PHE A 176 12.17 10.48 11.45
C PHE A 176 12.27 11.87 12.10
N PRO A 177 11.40 12.22 13.05
CA PRO A 177 11.50 13.52 13.74
C PRO A 177 12.84 13.76 14.43
N ALA A 178 13.56 12.69 14.80
CA ALA A 178 14.88 12.79 15.43
C ALA A 178 16.03 13.16 14.47
N LEU A 179 15.86 12.97 13.15
CA LEU A 179 16.92 13.32 12.18
C LEU A 179 17.01 14.83 11.92
N GLU A 180 15.94 15.58 12.09
CA GLU A 180 15.98 17.05 12.02
C GLU A 180 16.93 17.65 13.07
N LYS A 181 16.96 17.08 14.28
CA LYS A 181 17.86 17.55 15.34
C LYS A 181 19.35 17.33 15.02
N LYS A 182 19.70 16.25 14.30
CA LYS A 182 21.09 15.98 13.91
C LYS A 182 21.59 16.92 12.79
N HIS A 183 20.74 17.31 11.85
CA HIS A 183 21.12 18.27 10.80
C HIS A 183 21.23 19.71 11.30
N ARG A 184 20.54 20.07 12.38
CA ARG A 184 20.63 21.41 13.01
C ARG A 184 21.99 21.67 13.65
N TRP A 185 22.69 20.63 14.12
CA TRP A 185 24.00 20.79 14.75
C TRP A 185 25.13 21.13 13.76
N PHE A 186 24.91 20.88 12.46
CA PHE A 186 25.92 21.17 11.42
C PHE A 186 25.74 22.51 10.71
N ARG A 187 24.66 23.26 11.00
CA ARG A 187 24.43 24.59 10.41
C ARG A 187 24.39 25.66 11.49
N GLY A 188 25.38 25.93 12.20
CA GLY A 188 25.62 27.07 13.10
C GLY A 188 24.54 28.18 13.23
N ASP A 189 23.27 27.85 13.34
CA ASP A 189 22.17 28.79 13.48
C ASP A 189 21.68 28.85 14.92
N THR A 190 21.93 29.99 15.52
CA THR A 190 21.40 30.43 16.81
C THR A 190 19.92 30.84 16.66
N GLY A 191 19.05 30.12 17.36
CA GLY A 191 17.80 30.52 17.95
C GLY A 191 16.81 31.34 17.12
N GLU A 192 15.69 30.68 16.76
CA GLU A 192 14.31 31.15 16.97
C GLU A 192 13.34 30.03 16.57
N GLU A 193 12.43 29.70 17.48
CA GLU A 193 11.39 28.70 17.26
C GLU A 193 10.34 29.25 16.29
N ALA A 194 10.29 28.70 15.08
CA ALA A 194 9.15 28.87 14.18
C ALA A 194 8.47 27.51 13.98
N LEU A 195 7.27 27.39 14.51
CA LEU A 195 6.34 26.28 14.29
C LEU A 195 6.05 26.10 12.78
N PRO A 196 5.98 24.87 12.25
CA PRO A 196 5.76 24.64 10.82
C PRO A 196 4.28 24.84 10.45
N HIS A 197 3.95 26.04 9.95
CA HIS A 197 2.67 26.38 9.29
C HIS A 197 2.64 25.87 7.83
N LYS A 198 2.85 24.59 7.55
CA LYS A 198 2.82 24.08 6.15
C LYS A 198 2.06 22.78 5.92
N LEU A 199 1.28 22.30 6.88
CA LEU A 199 0.49 21.06 6.72
C LEU A 199 -1.00 21.29 6.38
N ILE A 200 -1.45 22.56 6.23
CA ILE A 200 -2.89 22.87 6.00
C ILE A 200 -3.19 23.34 4.56
N LYS A 201 -2.19 23.50 3.68
CA LYS A 201 -2.41 24.09 2.33
C LYS A 201 -2.41 23.13 1.14
N PHE A 202 -2.45 21.83 1.35
CA PHE A 202 -2.54 20.86 0.23
C PHE A 202 -3.97 20.48 -0.17
N LYS A 203 -5.00 21.02 0.48
CA LYS A 203 -6.42 20.75 0.16
C LYS A 203 -7.10 21.81 -0.71
N GLU A 204 -6.45 22.92 -1.05
CA GLU A 204 -7.12 24.05 -1.73
C GLU A 204 -6.58 24.43 -3.11
N SER A 205 -5.73 23.62 -3.76
CA SER A 205 -5.20 24.00 -5.09
C SER A 205 -5.30 22.91 -6.15
N LEU A 206 -6.42 22.18 -6.19
CA LEU A 206 -6.83 21.35 -7.33
C LEU A 206 -8.35 21.44 -7.47
N ILE A 207 -8.82 22.61 -7.86
CA ILE A 207 -10.08 22.80 -8.58
C ILE A 207 -9.74 23.41 -9.93
#